data_22f22b5cf99fe27c03f733ee3714caa5
#
_entry.id   22f22b5cf99fe27c03f733ee3714caa5
#
_cell.length_a   1.000
_cell.length_b   1.000
_cell.length_c   1.000
_cell.angle_alpha   90.00
_cell.angle_beta   90.00
_cell.angle_gamma   90.00
#
_symmetry.space_group_name_H-M   'P 1'
#
loop_
_entity.id
_entity.type
_entity.pdbx_description
1 polymer ?
#
loop_
_entity_poly.entity_id
_entity_poly.type
_entity_poly.pdbx_seq_one_letter_code
_entity_poly.pdbx_strand_id
1 'polypeptide(L)'
;MVLQIDPSEPRRLIGDNTSEVDFLLSSDEIDFPLGAWMLGGDDILFGSPANDLAYGNEGEDAFYGDLGNDSLFGGRGKDALYGEDGNDYINGGQEADFLEGDSGNDILLGGKGNDFIISGNGNDTLVGGTGRDYLYSEGDDPSLPKIGSNLYVLQAEPGLRDINNADLILPFQVGVDRIGLAGGLNPSQVSLEYMPDVTIVLQVDFPQSFQDFMDPGELTPVPTVGSGTLIKVKNSGDILGFVDGVTPAQIQGSIIPVQGF
;
A
#
# COMPACT_ATOMS: atom_id res chain seq x y z
N MET A 1 27.94 1.09 -3.03
CA MET A 1 28.42 2.17 -3.92
C MET A 1 27.77 3.45 -3.46
N VAL A 2 28.34 4.59 -3.73
CA VAL A 2 27.71 5.88 -3.35
C VAL A 2 26.88 6.32 -4.55
N LEU A 3 25.65 6.76 -4.31
CA LEU A 3 24.83 7.43 -5.31
C LEU A 3 25.66 8.52 -6.02
N GLN A 4 25.59 8.58 -7.34
CA GLN A 4 26.37 9.52 -8.15
C GLN A 4 25.45 10.62 -8.68
N ILE A 5 25.98 11.84 -8.75
CA ILE A 5 25.27 12.93 -9.43
C ILE A 5 25.24 12.59 -10.93
N ASP A 6 24.04 12.55 -11.50
CA ASP A 6 23.87 12.37 -12.94
C ASP A 6 24.56 13.50 -13.70
N PRO A 7 25.56 13.20 -14.54
CA PRO A 7 26.28 14.25 -15.26
C PRO A 7 25.42 14.94 -16.35
N SER A 8 24.33 14.29 -16.77
CA SER A 8 23.39 14.86 -17.75
C SER A 8 22.28 15.68 -17.07
N GLU A 9 21.94 15.30 -15.82
CA GLU A 9 20.91 15.91 -15.00
C GLU A 9 21.45 16.12 -13.58
N PRO A 10 22.26 17.14 -13.33
CA PRO A 10 23.01 17.29 -12.07
C PRO A 10 22.15 17.50 -10.83
N ARG A 11 20.84 17.47 -10.97
CA ARG A 11 19.85 17.52 -9.88
C ARG A 11 19.20 16.15 -9.64
N ARG A 12 19.79 15.08 -10.15
CA ARG A 12 19.40 13.69 -9.97
C ARG A 12 20.58 12.88 -9.40
N LEU A 13 20.27 12.01 -8.44
CA LEU A 13 21.16 10.93 -8.03
C LEU A 13 20.84 9.67 -8.85
N ILE A 14 21.87 8.95 -9.26
CA ILE A 14 21.72 7.69 -10.01
C ILE A 14 22.56 6.62 -9.34
N GLY A 15 21.92 5.49 -9.04
CA GLY A 15 22.57 4.23 -8.70
C GLY A 15 23.17 3.53 -9.92
N ASP A 16 23.46 2.27 -9.79
CA ASP A 16 23.82 1.39 -10.93
C ASP A 16 22.93 0.14 -10.91
N ASN A 17 23.22 -0.88 -11.70
CA ASN A 17 22.44 -2.11 -11.75
C ASN A 17 22.98 -3.18 -10.78
N THR A 18 23.40 -2.78 -9.58
CA THR A 18 23.86 -3.69 -8.53
C THR A 18 23.15 -3.36 -7.24
N SER A 19 22.91 -4.37 -6.41
CA SER A 19 22.31 -4.18 -5.08
C SER A 19 23.20 -3.31 -4.21
N GLU A 20 22.64 -2.26 -3.62
CA GLU A 20 23.37 -1.27 -2.85
C GLU A 20 22.58 -0.75 -1.64
N VAL A 21 23.31 -0.16 -0.70
CA VAL A 21 22.72 0.53 0.46
C VAL A 21 23.17 1.97 0.43
N ASP A 22 22.24 2.89 0.34
CA ASP A 22 22.50 4.31 0.25
C ASP A 22 21.71 5.13 1.27
N PHE A 23 22.23 6.30 1.62
CA PHE A 23 21.63 7.23 2.55
C PHE A 23 21.47 8.59 1.91
N LEU A 24 20.28 9.15 1.93
CA LEU A 24 20.06 10.55 1.63
C LEU A 24 20.42 11.38 2.86
N LEU A 25 21.45 12.19 2.76
CA LEU A 25 21.95 12.97 3.88
C LEU A 25 21.09 14.20 4.17
N SER A 26 20.67 14.29 5.38
CA SER A 26 19.58 15.06 5.92
C SER A 26 19.73 16.57 5.98
N SER A 27 20.85 17.15 5.75
CA SER A 27 20.97 18.54 6.24
C SER A 27 21.52 19.54 5.29
N ASP A 28 22.12 19.10 4.26
CA ASP A 28 22.94 20.01 3.47
C ASP A 28 22.44 20.17 2.05
N GLU A 29 21.27 20.87 1.90
CA GLU A 29 20.95 21.63 0.69
C GLU A 29 21.26 20.94 -0.67
N ILE A 30 21.37 19.63 -0.70
CA ILE A 30 21.44 18.90 -1.96
C ILE A 30 20.02 18.79 -2.47
N ASP A 31 19.59 19.83 -3.13
CA ASP A 31 18.32 19.91 -3.83
C ASP A 31 18.38 19.01 -5.07
N PHE A 32 18.04 17.74 -4.90
CA PHE A 32 17.83 16.79 -6.01
C PHE A 32 16.35 16.64 -6.35
N PRO A 33 15.69 17.68 -6.88
CA PRO A 33 14.27 17.65 -7.17
C PRO A 33 13.87 16.63 -8.26
N LEU A 34 14.83 15.98 -8.87
CA LEU A 34 14.61 14.86 -9.80
C LEU A 34 14.78 13.49 -9.12
N GLY A 35 15.06 13.49 -7.81
CA GLY A 35 15.06 12.30 -6.97
C GLY A 35 16.30 11.41 -7.07
N ALA A 36 16.26 10.34 -6.27
CA ALA A 36 17.20 9.23 -6.30
C ALA A 36 16.67 8.12 -7.21
N TRP A 37 17.48 7.64 -8.13
CA TRP A 37 17.11 6.60 -9.11
C TRP A 37 18.06 5.42 -8.96
N MET A 38 17.58 4.32 -8.39
CA MET A 38 18.42 3.17 -8.05
C MET A 38 18.77 2.32 -9.28
N LEU A 39 17.97 2.35 -10.33
CA LEU A 39 18.07 1.68 -11.63
C LEU A 39 17.76 0.18 -11.58
N GLY A 40 18.50 -0.63 -10.90
CA GLY A 40 18.22 -2.04 -10.81
C GLY A 40 19.24 -2.78 -9.95
N GLY A 41 18.83 -3.88 -9.38
CA GLY A 41 19.47 -4.57 -8.28
C GLY A 41 18.52 -4.45 -7.08
N ASP A 42 18.80 -5.14 -6.01
CA ASP A 42 18.01 -5.06 -4.79
C ASP A 42 18.64 -4.01 -3.89
N ASP A 43 18.00 -2.85 -3.78
CA ASP A 43 18.60 -1.66 -3.19
C ASP A 43 17.96 -1.30 -1.86
N ILE A 44 18.72 -0.66 -0.95
CA ILE A 44 18.21 -0.12 0.29
C ILE A 44 18.52 1.37 0.34
N LEU A 45 17.47 2.18 0.49
CA LEU A 45 17.59 3.64 0.59
C LEU A 45 17.02 4.14 1.91
N PHE A 46 17.82 4.90 2.64
CA PHE A 46 17.38 5.66 3.80
C PHE A 46 17.24 7.12 3.40
N GLY A 47 16.04 7.64 3.55
CA GLY A 47 15.70 9.03 3.28
C GLY A 47 16.28 10.02 4.26
N SER A 48 15.82 11.24 4.18
CA SER A 48 16.26 12.37 4.97
C SER A 48 15.06 13.02 5.67
N PRO A 49 15.26 13.89 6.69
CA PRO A 49 14.15 14.63 7.28
C PRO A 49 13.50 15.68 6.36
N ALA A 50 13.77 15.68 5.08
CA ALA A 50 13.17 16.55 4.07
C ALA A 50 12.33 15.72 3.10
N ASN A 51 11.47 16.37 2.32
CA ASN A 51 10.69 15.68 1.30
C ASN A 51 11.57 15.01 0.25
N ASP A 52 11.54 13.71 0.20
CA ASP A 52 12.37 12.90 -0.69
C ASP A 52 11.58 12.38 -1.91
N LEU A 53 12.31 12.07 -2.97
CA LEU A 53 11.78 11.46 -4.19
C LEU A 53 12.69 10.30 -4.58
N ALA A 54 12.16 9.07 -4.54
CA ALA A 54 12.94 7.85 -4.78
C ALA A 54 12.29 6.94 -5.80
N TYR A 55 13.10 6.30 -6.65
CA TYR A 55 12.69 5.34 -7.67
C TYR A 55 13.60 4.10 -7.62
N GLY A 56 13.03 2.93 -7.30
CA GLY A 56 13.72 1.62 -7.30
C GLY A 56 13.99 1.12 -8.73
N ASN A 57 12.99 1.13 -9.56
CA ASN A 57 12.95 0.67 -10.95
C ASN A 57 12.91 -0.86 -11.11
N GLU A 58 14.01 -1.59 -11.12
CA GLU A 58 14.05 -3.06 -11.24
C GLU A 58 14.83 -3.67 -10.07
N GLY A 59 14.21 -4.52 -9.28
CA GLY A 59 14.81 -5.17 -8.11
C GLY A 59 13.82 -5.37 -6.99
N GLU A 60 14.25 -6.01 -5.91
CA GLU A 60 13.50 -6.05 -4.65
C GLU A 60 14.07 -4.95 -3.73
N ASP A 61 13.44 -3.79 -3.74
CA ASP A 61 13.97 -2.57 -3.12
C ASP A 61 13.36 -2.31 -1.72
N ALA A 62 14.12 -1.67 -0.83
CA ALA A 62 13.64 -1.25 0.48
C ALA A 62 13.92 0.24 0.71
N PHE A 63 12.87 1.06 0.85
CA PHE A 63 12.99 2.51 1.04
C PHE A 63 12.35 2.95 2.35
N TYR A 64 13.05 3.81 3.07
CA TYR A 64 12.64 4.44 4.32
C TYR A 64 12.63 5.96 4.13
N GLY A 65 11.46 6.62 4.27
CA GLY A 65 11.30 8.05 4.03
C GLY A 65 11.96 8.94 5.11
N ASP A 66 11.89 8.54 6.37
CA ASP A 66 12.23 9.32 7.58
C ASP A 66 11.16 10.41 7.82
N LEU A 67 11.52 11.65 7.93
CA LEU A 67 10.58 12.75 8.09
C LEU A 67 10.35 13.44 6.74
N GLY A 68 9.18 14.00 6.51
CA GLY A 68 8.96 14.74 5.28
C GLY A 68 7.63 14.38 4.63
N ASN A 69 7.37 14.90 3.44
CA ASN A 69 6.28 14.38 2.61
C ASN A 69 6.94 13.76 1.38
N ASP A 70 7.08 12.46 1.42
CA ASP A 70 7.92 11.72 0.52
C ASP A 70 7.17 11.16 -0.68
N SER A 71 7.90 10.85 -1.73
CA SER A 71 7.36 10.20 -2.92
C SER A 71 8.22 9.01 -3.27
N LEU A 72 7.73 7.81 -2.93
CA LEU A 72 8.47 6.56 -3.05
C LEU A 72 7.84 5.68 -4.15
N PHE A 73 8.65 5.23 -5.07
CA PHE A 73 8.24 4.37 -6.19
C PHE A 73 9.14 3.13 -6.23
N GLY A 74 8.60 1.96 -5.91
CA GLY A 74 9.31 0.69 -5.98
C GLY A 74 9.65 0.33 -7.43
N GLY A 75 8.66 -0.02 -8.21
CA GLY A 75 8.83 -0.23 -9.64
C GLY A 75 8.51 -1.64 -10.09
N ARG A 76 9.50 -2.46 -10.39
CA ARG A 76 9.37 -3.88 -10.68
C ARG A 76 10.13 -4.67 -9.65
N GLY A 77 9.49 -5.63 -9.08
CA GLY A 77 10.02 -6.49 -8.04
C GLY A 77 9.09 -6.46 -6.84
N LYS A 78 9.51 -7.12 -5.79
CA LYS A 78 8.79 -7.10 -4.53
C LYS A 78 9.45 -6.06 -3.65
N ASP A 79 8.81 -4.93 -3.51
CA ASP A 79 9.38 -3.78 -2.84
C ASP A 79 8.83 -3.61 -1.41
N ALA A 80 9.63 -3.02 -0.53
CA ALA A 80 9.25 -2.67 0.83
C ALA A 80 9.42 -1.16 1.04
N LEU A 81 8.31 -0.42 1.12
CA LEU A 81 8.31 1.04 1.11
C LEU A 81 7.67 1.57 2.39
N TYR A 82 8.41 2.35 3.15
CA TYR A 82 8.02 2.95 4.43
C TYR A 82 8.03 4.48 4.32
N GLY A 83 6.85 5.12 4.50
CA GLY A 83 6.72 6.58 4.48
C GLY A 83 7.27 7.23 5.74
N GLU A 84 6.98 6.62 6.88
CA GLU A 84 7.31 7.11 8.23
C GLU A 84 6.54 8.39 8.60
N ASP A 85 7.19 9.50 9.02
CA ASP A 85 6.49 10.71 9.44
C ASP A 85 6.27 11.68 8.26
N GLY A 86 5.03 11.87 7.82
CA GLY A 86 4.77 12.82 6.74
C GLY A 86 3.40 12.63 6.10
N ASN A 87 3.16 13.30 4.97
CA ASN A 87 2.02 12.97 4.12
C ASN A 87 2.58 12.43 2.81
N ASP A 88 2.67 11.12 2.73
CA ASP A 88 3.49 10.45 1.77
C ASP A 88 2.70 9.95 0.55
N TYR A 89 3.38 9.84 -0.55
CA TYR A 89 2.90 9.20 -1.75
C TYR A 89 3.77 7.97 -2.04
N ILE A 90 3.18 6.79 -1.89
CA ILE A 90 3.89 5.52 -2.03
C ILE A 90 3.23 4.69 -3.13
N ASN A 91 4.05 4.17 -4.05
CA ASN A 91 3.59 3.32 -5.15
C ASN A 91 4.50 2.11 -5.28
N GLY A 92 3.99 0.91 -4.96
CA GLY A 92 4.72 -0.35 -5.08
C GLY A 92 5.08 -0.65 -6.53
N GLY A 93 4.09 -0.79 -7.39
CA GLY A 93 4.32 -0.90 -8.83
C GLY A 93 3.92 -2.24 -9.43
N GLN A 94 4.80 -3.17 -9.66
CA GLN A 94 4.54 -4.49 -10.19
C GLN A 94 5.11 -5.56 -9.26
N GLU A 95 4.44 -6.70 -9.17
CA GLU A 95 4.66 -7.81 -8.27
C GLU A 95 4.09 -7.53 -6.87
N ALA A 96 4.45 -8.31 -5.87
CA ALA A 96 3.81 -8.24 -4.55
C ALA A 96 4.63 -7.35 -3.63
N ASP A 97 4.07 -6.21 -3.27
CA ASP A 97 4.74 -5.16 -2.53
C ASP A 97 4.25 -5.05 -1.08
N PHE A 98 5.11 -4.51 -0.22
CA PHE A 98 4.78 -4.10 1.14
C PHE A 98 4.87 -2.57 1.23
N LEU A 99 3.78 -1.92 1.63
CA LEU A 99 3.69 -0.47 1.78
C LEU A 99 3.22 -0.13 3.19
N GLU A 100 3.90 0.80 3.83
CA GLU A 100 3.52 1.35 5.14
C GLU A 100 3.59 2.88 5.12
N GLY A 101 2.50 3.54 5.52
CA GLY A 101 2.41 5.01 5.53
C GLY A 101 2.91 5.61 6.84
N ASP A 102 2.65 4.95 7.97
CA ASP A 102 2.91 5.39 9.34
C ASP A 102 2.12 6.65 9.75
N SER A 103 2.79 7.78 9.96
CA SER A 103 2.15 9.00 10.51
C SER A 103 1.87 10.03 9.45
N GLY A 104 0.61 10.33 9.15
CA GLY A 104 0.31 11.37 8.18
C GLY A 104 -1.01 11.16 7.46
N ASN A 105 -1.19 11.84 6.34
CA ASN A 105 -2.34 11.55 5.48
C ASN A 105 -1.80 11.06 4.14
N ASP A 106 -1.71 9.76 4.02
CA ASP A 106 -0.91 9.10 3.01
C ASP A 106 -1.73 8.62 1.82
N ILE A 107 -1.07 8.48 0.68
CA ILE A 107 -1.61 7.86 -0.52
C ILE A 107 -0.75 6.65 -0.86
N LEU A 108 -1.33 5.46 -0.68
CA LEU A 108 -0.67 4.18 -0.82
C LEU A 108 -1.27 3.41 -1.99
N LEU A 109 -0.48 3.15 -3.00
CA LEU A 109 -0.87 2.46 -4.24
C LEU A 109 -0.05 1.18 -4.37
N GLY A 110 -0.67 0.01 -4.20
CA GLY A 110 0.00 -1.28 -4.42
C GLY A 110 0.40 -1.46 -5.88
N GLY A 111 -0.56 -1.46 -6.76
CA GLY A 111 -0.31 -1.50 -8.21
C GLY A 111 -0.73 -2.81 -8.84
N LYS A 112 0.20 -3.65 -9.25
CA LYS A 112 -0.06 -4.99 -9.75
C LYS A 112 0.63 -6.00 -8.87
N GLY A 113 -0.13 -6.91 -8.32
CA GLY A 113 0.44 -7.94 -7.46
C GLY A 113 -0.53 -8.30 -6.37
N ASN A 114 -0.03 -9.01 -5.37
CA ASN A 114 -0.82 -9.24 -4.17
C ASN A 114 -0.16 -8.43 -3.06
N ASP A 115 -0.62 -7.21 -2.90
CA ASP A 115 0.06 -6.21 -2.10
C ASP A 115 -0.41 -6.22 -0.63
N PHE A 116 0.49 -5.85 0.25
CA PHE A 116 0.19 -5.66 1.67
C PHE A 116 0.39 -4.19 2.03
N ILE A 117 -0.70 -3.51 2.36
CA ILE A 117 -0.72 -2.06 2.56
C ILE A 117 -1.19 -1.75 3.97
N ILE A 118 -0.33 -1.08 4.75
CA ILE A 118 -0.62 -0.58 6.09
C ILE A 118 -0.69 0.93 6.04
N SER A 119 -1.81 1.51 6.48
CA SER A 119 -1.93 2.98 6.42
C SER A 119 -1.25 3.70 7.58
N GLY A 120 -1.31 3.15 8.78
CA GLY A 120 -0.86 3.87 9.98
C GLY A 120 -1.88 4.89 10.49
N ASN A 121 -1.39 6.00 11.01
CA ASN A 121 -2.19 7.06 11.62
C ASN A 121 -2.47 8.20 10.65
N GLY A 122 -3.74 8.51 10.40
CA GLY A 122 -4.09 9.62 9.54
C GLY A 122 -5.38 9.43 8.77
N ASN A 123 -5.59 10.29 7.78
CA ASN A 123 -6.70 10.14 6.85
C ASN A 123 -6.14 9.68 5.51
N ASP A 124 -6.02 8.38 5.34
CA ASP A 124 -5.24 7.77 4.28
C ASP A 124 -6.10 7.30 3.12
N THR A 125 -5.46 7.17 1.97
CA THR A 125 -6.07 6.56 0.79
C THR A 125 -5.28 5.34 0.39
N LEU A 126 -5.93 4.16 0.47
CA LEU A 126 -5.35 2.88 0.12
C LEU A 126 -5.98 2.36 -1.16
N VAL A 127 -5.17 2.06 -2.13
CA VAL A 127 -5.55 1.49 -3.42
C VAL A 127 -4.74 0.22 -3.64
N GLY A 128 -5.35 -0.94 -3.55
CA GLY A 128 -4.66 -2.21 -3.83
C GLY A 128 -4.20 -2.27 -5.28
N GLY A 129 -5.13 -2.16 -6.20
CA GLY A 129 -4.83 -2.22 -7.63
C GLY A 129 -5.34 -3.50 -8.25
N THR A 130 -4.49 -4.25 -8.93
CA THR A 130 -4.85 -5.55 -9.51
C THR A 130 -4.17 -6.69 -8.78
N GLY A 131 -4.94 -7.70 -8.43
CA GLY A 131 -4.50 -8.85 -7.65
C GLY A 131 -5.34 -9.02 -6.40
N ARG A 132 -4.78 -9.67 -5.43
CA ARG A 132 -5.42 -9.83 -4.13
C ARG A 132 -4.66 -9.04 -3.10
N ASP A 133 -5.25 -7.95 -2.63
CA ASP A 133 -4.59 -7.01 -1.78
C ASP A 133 -5.09 -7.05 -0.33
N TYR A 134 -4.21 -6.72 0.60
CA TYR A 134 -4.51 -6.57 2.01
C TYR A 134 -4.40 -5.11 2.38
N LEU A 135 -5.54 -4.50 2.67
CA LEU A 135 -5.65 -3.10 3.02
C LEU A 135 -5.89 -3.00 4.53
N TYR A 136 -4.83 -2.71 5.26
CA TYR A 136 -4.81 -2.72 6.71
C TYR A 136 -4.66 -1.29 7.24
N SER A 137 -5.44 -0.93 8.24
CA SER A 137 -5.53 0.45 8.71
C SER A 137 -5.14 0.66 10.18
N GLU A 138 -4.46 -0.27 10.79
CA GLU A 138 -3.89 -0.08 12.13
C GLU A 138 -2.42 0.35 12.00
N GLY A 139 -1.97 1.22 12.91
CA GLY A 139 -0.55 1.49 13.11
C GLY A 139 0.10 0.38 13.94
N ASP A 140 1.38 0.53 14.23
CA ASP A 140 2.24 -0.44 14.91
C ASP A 140 1.73 -0.96 16.26
N ASP A 141 0.83 -0.24 16.92
CA ASP A 141 0.28 -0.62 18.21
C ASP A 141 -1.24 -0.82 18.15
N PRO A 142 -1.72 -2.07 17.98
CA PRO A 142 -3.15 -2.38 17.95
C PRO A 142 -3.87 -2.11 19.27
N SER A 143 -3.15 -1.77 20.34
CA SER A 143 -3.74 -1.37 21.62
C SER A 143 -4.15 0.10 21.67
N LEU A 144 -3.65 0.92 20.74
CA LEU A 144 -3.98 2.33 20.62
C LEU A 144 -5.23 2.54 19.74
N PRO A 145 -6.06 3.55 20.07
CA PRO A 145 -7.17 3.87 19.20
C PRO A 145 -6.65 4.41 17.88
N LYS A 146 -7.10 3.83 16.78
CA LYS A 146 -6.84 4.34 15.43
C LYS A 146 -7.26 5.82 15.34
N ILE A 147 -6.40 6.63 14.77
CA ILE A 147 -6.64 8.05 14.53
C ILE A 147 -6.77 8.27 13.01
N GLY A 148 -7.95 8.67 12.57
CA GLY A 148 -8.17 9.04 11.17
C GLY A 148 -9.38 8.39 10.54
N SER A 149 -9.63 8.77 9.28
CA SER A 149 -10.72 8.29 8.43
C SER A 149 -10.16 7.90 7.09
N ASN A 150 -10.09 6.60 6.80
CA ASN A 150 -9.44 6.10 5.61
C ASN A 150 -10.41 5.88 4.46
N LEU A 151 -9.88 6.02 3.25
CA LEU A 151 -10.54 5.71 2.00
C LEU A 151 -9.90 4.46 1.38
N TYR A 152 -10.61 3.35 1.39
CA TYR A 152 -10.21 2.13 0.69
C TYR A 152 -10.80 2.13 -0.70
N VAL A 153 -9.97 2.13 -1.73
CA VAL A 153 -10.41 2.19 -3.12
C VAL A 153 -10.40 0.79 -3.72
N LEU A 154 -11.57 0.31 -4.09
CA LEU A 154 -11.78 -0.98 -4.74
C LEU A 154 -12.00 -0.78 -6.25
N GLN A 155 -11.33 -1.60 -7.03
CA GLN A 155 -11.42 -1.63 -8.49
C GLN A 155 -12.01 -2.96 -8.96
N ALA A 156 -12.83 -2.92 -10.01
CA ALA A 156 -13.38 -4.13 -10.59
C ALA A 156 -12.34 -4.83 -11.48
N GLU A 157 -12.06 -6.07 -11.16
CA GLU A 157 -11.31 -6.97 -12.04
C GLU A 157 -12.28 -7.89 -12.80
N PRO A 158 -12.38 -7.76 -14.14
CA PRO A 158 -13.31 -8.55 -14.91
C PRO A 158 -13.06 -10.05 -14.77
N GLY A 159 -14.08 -10.77 -14.31
CA GLY A 159 -14.04 -12.22 -14.15
C GLY A 159 -13.61 -12.71 -12.76
N LEU A 160 -13.25 -11.82 -11.85
CA LEU A 160 -12.92 -12.18 -10.46
C LEU A 160 -14.19 -12.61 -9.72
N ARG A 161 -14.32 -13.91 -9.42
CA ARG A 161 -15.50 -14.49 -8.77
C ARG A 161 -15.19 -15.37 -7.57
N ASP A 162 -13.92 -15.51 -7.23
CA ASP A 162 -13.46 -16.26 -6.06
C ASP A 162 -13.10 -15.27 -4.95
N ILE A 163 -13.75 -15.42 -3.79
CA ILE A 163 -13.48 -14.60 -2.61
C ILE A 163 -12.03 -14.72 -2.13
N ASN A 164 -11.37 -15.84 -2.42
CA ASN A 164 -9.95 -16.01 -2.05
C ASN A 164 -9.01 -15.14 -2.88
N ASN A 165 -9.50 -14.50 -3.92
CA ASN A 165 -8.75 -13.57 -4.75
C ASN A 165 -9.29 -12.13 -4.65
N ALA A 166 -10.16 -11.85 -3.70
CA ALA A 166 -10.70 -10.52 -3.46
C ALA A 166 -9.79 -9.71 -2.52
N ASP A 167 -9.78 -8.41 -2.68
CA ASP A 167 -9.13 -7.53 -1.72
C ASP A 167 -9.76 -7.66 -0.34
N LEU A 168 -8.95 -7.53 0.67
CA LEU A 168 -9.36 -7.65 2.06
C LEU A 168 -9.13 -6.34 2.81
N ILE A 169 -10.20 -5.77 3.35
CA ILE A 169 -10.16 -4.55 4.16
C ILE A 169 -10.32 -4.92 5.63
N LEU A 170 -9.31 -4.58 6.43
CA LEU A 170 -9.32 -4.82 7.90
C LEU A 170 -8.37 -3.87 8.65
N PRO A 171 -8.75 -3.46 9.88
CA PRO A 171 -10.12 -3.34 10.35
C PRO A 171 -10.81 -2.17 9.66
N PHE A 172 -12.13 -2.19 9.59
CA PHE A 172 -12.94 -1.10 9.04
C PHE A 172 -13.70 -0.36 10.15
N GLN A 173 -13.49 0.94 10.28
CA GLN A 173 -14.19 1.79 11.24
C GLN A 173 -15.56 2.25 10.74
N VAL A 174 -16.63 1.60 11.20
CA VAL A 174 -18.00 1.94 10.80
C VAL A 174 -18.35 3.40 11.15
N GLY A 175 -18.81 4.14 10.13
CA GLY A 175 -19.18 5.55 10.26
C GLY A 175 -18.03 6.55 10.19
N VAL A 176 -16.80 6.06 10.07
CA VAL A 176 -15.58 6.86 9.94
C VAL A 176 -14.94 6.60 8.58
N ASP A 177 -14.59 5.35 8.31
CA ASP A 177 -13.96 4.95 7.05
C ASP A 177 -14.94 4.91 5.87
N ARG A 178 -14.39 4.96 4.67
CA ARG A 178 -15.13 4.92 3.41
C ARG A 178 -14.56 3.91 2.43
N ILE A 179 -15.44 3.40 1.57
CA ILE A 179 -15.06 2.52 0.46
C ILE A 179 -15.33 3.28 -0.83
N GLY A 180 -14.26 3.54 -1.57
CA GLY A 180 -14.29 4.17 -2.88
C GLY A 180 -14.50 3.12 -3.99
N LEU A 181 -15.37 3.38 -4.94
CA LEU A 181 -15.56 2.55 -6.13
C LEU A 181 -14.88 3.24 -7.32
N ALA A 182 -13.79 2.66 -7.80
CA ALA A 182 -13.05 3.15 -8.97
C ALA A 182 -13.68 2.68 -10.31
N GLY A 183 -13.07 3.08 -11.43
CA GLY A 183 -13.49 2.63 -12.75
C GLY A 183 -14.89 3.08 -13.19
N GLY A 184 -15.41 4.18 -12.62
CA GLY A 184 -16.73 4.71 -12.95
C GLY A 184 -17.91 3.96 -12.33
N LEU A 185 -17.64 3.05 -11.41
CA LEU A 185 -18.68 2.37 -10.64
C LEU A 185 -19.34 3.33 -9.65
N ASN A 186 -20.61 3.10 -9.37
CA ASN A 186 -21.36 3.82 -8.35
C ASN A 186 -22.07 2.86 -7.38
N PRO A 187 -22.48 3.31 -6.19
CA PRO A 187 -23.06 2.44 -5.15
C PRO A 187 -24.32 1.67 -5.60
N SER A 188 -25.06 2.16 -6.59
CA SER A 188 -26.25 1.47 -7.10
C SER A 188 -25.93 0.21 -7.92
N GLN A 189 -24.70 0.10 -8.42
CA GLN A 189 -24.21 -1.00 -9.25
C GLN A 189 -23.60 -2.14 -8.43
N VAL A 190 -23.38 -1.95 -7.14
CA VAL A 190 -22.85 -2.99 -6.26
C VAL A 190 -23.93 -3.62 -5.39
N SER A 191 -23.72 -4.86 -5.01
CA SER A 191 -24.50 -5.59 -4.02
C SER A 191 -23.61 -5.97 -2.84
N LEU A 192 -24.19 -5.96 -1.66
CA LEU A 192 -23.55 -6.31 -0.41
C LEU A 192 -24.11 -7.63 0.10
N GLU A 193 -23.26 -8.60 0.35
CA GLU A 193 -23.64 -9.92 0.83
C GLU A 193 -22.93 -10.23 2.14
N TYR A 194 -23.68 -10.55 3.19
CA TYR A 194 -23.08 -10.95 4.45
C TYR A 194 -22.60 -12.39 4.37
N MET A 195 -21.36 -12.60 4.74
CA MET A 195 -20.70 -13.90 4.76
C MET A 195 -20.39 -14.27 6.21
N PRO A 196 -21.15 -15.17 6.84
CA PRO A 196 -20.78 -15.73 8.13
C PRO A 196 -19.69 -16.80 7.94
N ASP A 197 -18.82 -16.93 8.91
CA ASP A 197 -17.85 -18.03 9.00
C ASP A 197 -16.95 -18.19 7.76
N VAL A 198 -16.46 -17.09 7.20
CA VAL A 198 -15.50 -17.12 6.10
C VAL A 198 -14.10 -17.36 6.65
N THR A 199 -13.42 -18.36 6.11
CA THR A 199 -12.00 -18.57 6.35
C THR A 199 -11.24 -18.16 5.09
N ILE A 200 -10.54 -17.04 5.15
CA ILE A 200 -9.61 -16.60 4.11
C ILE A 200 -8.21 -16.92 4.60
N VAL A 201 -7.52 -17.80 3.89
CA VAL A 201 -6.13 -18.10 4.21
C VAL A 201 -5.27 -17.02 3.57
N LEU A 202 -4.65 -16.22 4.41
CA LEU A 202 -3.75 -15.17 3.98
C LEU A 202 -2.41 -15.80 3.62
N GLN A 203 -2.07 -15.76 2.34
CA GLN A 203 -0.71 -16.05 1.88
C GLN A 203 -0.07 -14.72 1.48
N VAL A 204 0.81 -14.22 2.32
CA VAL A 204 1.58 -13.02 2.03
C VAL A 204 2.97 -13.46 1.58
N ASP A 205 3.38 -13.02 0.42
CA ASP A 205 4.69 -13.28 -0.16
C ASP A 205 5.54 -12.01 -0.03
N PHE A 206 6.04 -11.80 1.16
CA PHE A 206 6.83 -10.61 1.47
C PHE A 206 8.15 -10.57 0.70
N PRO A 207 8.61 -9.36 0.31
CA PRO A 207 9.94 -9.14 -0.22
C PRO A 207 11.04 -9.76 0.66
N GLN A 208 12.14 -10.20 0.05
CA GLN A 208 13.26 -10.74 0.83
C GLN A 208 13.88 -9.66 1.72
N SER A 209 13.95 -8.43 1.22
CA SER A 209 14.38 -7.26 1.99
C SER A 209 13.58 -7.08 3.28
N PHE A 210 12.25 -7.26 3.23
CA PHE A 210 11.39 -7.22 4.41
C PHE A 210 11.67 -8.39 5.38
N GLN A 211 11.84 -9.61 4.86
CA GLN A 211 12.11 -10.79 5.67
C GLN A 211 13.45 -10.71 6.42
N ASP A 212 14.43 -10.00 5.87
CA ASP A 212 15.76 -9.84 6.46
C ASP A 212 15.78 -8.86 7.64
N PHE A 213 14.82 -7.96 7.72
CA PHE A 213 14.69 -6.96 8.80
C PHE A 213 13.69 -7.35 9.89
N MET A 214 12.76 -8.26 9.59
CA MET A 214 11.76 -8.71 10.56
C MET A 214 12.26 -9.87 11.42
N ASP A 215 11.91 -9.86 12.69
CA ASP A 215 12.10 -11.05 13.55
C ASP A 215 11.24 -12.20 12.96
N PRO A 216 11.84 -13.37 12.72
CA PRO A 216 11.09 -14.55 12.21
C PRO A 216 9.84 -14.92 13.02
N GLY A 217 9.72 -14.42 14.25
CA GLY A 217 8.53 -14.56 15.09
C GLY A 217 7.41 -13.56 14.79
N GLU A 218 7.69 -12.48 14.09
CA GLU A 218 6.71 -11.45 13.73
C GLU A 218 6.01 -11.74 12.40
N LEU A 219 6.61 -12.54 11.54
CA LEU A 219 5.98 -13.12 10.34
C LEU A 219 4.95 -14.21 10.72
N THR A 220 4.06 -13.89 11.65
CA THR A 220 2.99 -14.80 12.03
C THR A 220 1.97 -14.92 10.90
N PRO A 221 1.31 -16.08 10.74
CA PRO A 221 0.24 -16.22 9.76
C PRO A 221 -0.80 -15.12 10.01
N VAL A 222 -1.06 -14.33 9.00
CA VAL A 222 -2.07 -13.28 9.06
C VAL A 222 -3.42 -13.87 9.49
N PRO A 223 -4.21 -13.16 10.30
CA PRO A 223 -5.37 -13.71 10.96
C PRO A 223 -6.40 -14.29 9.99
N THR A 224 -7.02 -15.37 10.41
CA THR A 224 -8.19 -15.93 9.73
C THR A 224 -9.35 -14.96 9.86
N VAL A 225 -9.88 -14.51 8.75
CA VAL A 225 -11.08 -13.64 8.72
C VAL A 225 -12.30 -14.45 9.16
N GLY A 226 -13.07 -13.90 10.09
CA GLY A 226 -14.21 -14.61 10.68
C GLY A 226 -15.52 -14.43 9.89
N SER A 227 -16.04 -13.22 9.85
CA SER A 227 -17.29 -12.88 9.16
C SER A 227 -17.26 -11.44 8.68
N GLY A 228 -17.93 -11.15 7.58
CA GLY A 228 -17.91 -9.79 7.03
C GLY A 228 -18.83 -9.59 5.84
N THR A 229 -18.59 -8.53 5.10
CA THR A 229 -19.39 -8.15 3.94
C THR A 229 -18.60 -8.24 2.64
N LEU A 230 -19.11 -9.04 1.73
CA LEU A 230 -18.62 -9.17 0.36
C LEU A 230 -19.27 -8.11 -0.53
N ILE A 231 -18.45 -7.40 -1.30
CA ILE A 231 -18.89 -6.37 -2.25
C ILE A 231 -18.75 -6.92 -3.66
N LYS A 232 -19.85 -6.91 -4.42
CA LYS A 232 -19.92 -7.45 -5.79
C LYS A 232 -20.53 -6.46 -6.77
N VAL A 233 -20.09 -6.51 -8.03
CA VAL A 233 -20.78 -5.83 -9.13
C VAL A 233 -22.05 -6.58 -9.50
N LYS A 234 -23.23 -5.93 -9.48
CA LYS A 234 -24.54 -6.57 -9.65
C LYS A 234 -24.71 -7.32 -10.98
N ASN A 235 -24.23 -6.73 -12.07
CA ASN A 235 -24.49 -7.26 -13.41
C ASN A 235 -23.52 -8.39 -13.80
N SER A 236 -22.24 -8.28 -13.46
CA SER A 236 -21.23 -9.28 -13.79
C SER A 236 -21.07 -10.33 -12.69
N GLY A 237 -21.33 -9.98 -11.45
CA GLY A 237 -21.06 -10.79 -10.27
C GLY A 237 -19.59 -10.80 -9.87
N ASP A 238 -18.78 -9.90 -10.47
CA ASP A 238 -17.38 -9.76 -10.12
C ASP A 238 -17.27 -9.25 -8.68
N ILE A 239 -16.32 -9.80 -7.95
CA ILE A 239 -16.05 -9.43 -6.56
C ILE A 239 -15.09 -8.26 -6.57
N LEU A 240 -15.38 -7.24 -5.77
CA LEU A 240 -14.51 -6.06 -5.59
C LEU A 240 -13.65 -6.21 -4.35
N GLY A 241 -14.24 -6.70 -3.26
CA GLY A 241 -13.51 -6.82 -2.01
C GLY A 241 -14.37 -7.44 -0.90
N PHE A 242 -13.70 -7.75 0.19
CA PHE A 242 -14.32 -8.23 1.42
C PHE A 242 -13.93 -7.32 2.59
N VAL A 243 -14.91 -6.90 3.37
CA VAL A 243 -14.71 -6.05 4.56
C VAL A 243 -14.97 -6.89 5.80
N ASP A 244 -13.92 -7.10 6.58
CA ASP A 244 -13.98 -7.94 7.77
C ASP A 244 -14.76 -7.31 8.91
N GLY A 245 -15.42 -8.14 9.70
CA GLY A 245 -16.07 -7.77 10.95
C GLY A 245 -17.34 -6.93 10.82
N VAL A 246 -17.81 -6.61 9.59
CA VAL A 246 -18.93 -5.69 9.39
C VAL A 246 -20.08 -6.30 8.59
N THR A 247 -21.30 -5.79 8.84
CA THR A 247 -22.51 -6.18 8.12
C THR A 247 -22.82 -5.22 6.97
N PRO A 248 -23.60 -5.64 5.93
CA PRO A 248 -24.03 -4.77 4.84
C PRO A 248 -24.69 -3.46 5.30
N ALA A 249 -25.49 -3.50 6.35
CA ALA A 249 -26.17 -2.32 6.88
C ALA A 249 -25.18 -1.28 7.47
N GLN A 250 -24.07 -1.74 8.02
CA GLN A 250 -23.05 -0.87 8.62
C GLN A 250 -22.24 -0.12 7.57
N ILE A 251 -21.97 -0.71 6.41
CA ILE A 251 -21.12 -0.09 5.40
C ILE A 251 -21.88 0.56 4.24
N GLN A 252 -23.17 0.33 4.10
CA GLN A 252 -23.94 0.81 2.94
C GLN A 252 -23.83 2.33 2.73
N GLY A 253 -23.76 3.11 3.81
CA GLY A 253 -23.61 4.57 3.75
C GLY A 253 -22.16 5.05 3.54
N SER A 254 -21.19 4.15 3.65
CA SER A 254 -19.77 4.45 3.52
C SER A 254 -19.25 4.27 2.08
N ILE A 255 -20.07 3.70 1.17
CA ILE A 255 -19.67 3.40 -0.21
C ILE A 255 -19.92 4.63 -1.08
N ILE A 256 -18.88 5.11 -1.72
CA ILE A 256 -18.89 6.31 -2.58
C ILE A 256 -18.21 6.05 -3.93
N PRO A 257 -18.61 6.76 -5.01
CA PRO A 257 -17.83 6.73 -6.24
C PRO A 257 -16.58 7.58 -6.10
N VAL A 258 -15.48 7.14 -6.70
CA VAL A 258 -14.23 7.92 -6.75
C VAL A 258 -13.76 8.09 -8.19
N GLN A 259 -12.95 9.12 -8.46
CA GLN A 259 -12.38 9.41 -9.77
C GLN A 259 -10.87 9.57 -9.63
N GLY A 260 -10.15 9.17 -10.65
CA GLY A 260 -8.70 9.39 -10.73
C GLY A 260 -7.82 8.24 -10.23
N PHE A 261 -8.42 7.08 -9.97
CA PHE A 261 -7.70 5.83 -9.63
C PHE A 261 -7.95 4.78 -10.69
#